data_24ceaf1c1342d59f5c9fe7ef35e52894
#
_entry.id   24ceaf1c1342d59f5c9fe7ef35e52894
#
_cell.length_a   1.000
_cell.length_b   1.000
_cell.length_c   1.000
_cell.angle_alpha   90.00
_cell.angle_beta   90.00
_cell.angle_gamma   90.00
#
_symmetry.space_group_name_H-M   'P 1'
#
loop_
_entity.id
_entity.type
_entity.pdbx_description
1 polymer ?
#
loop_
_entity_poly.entity_id
_entity_poly.type
_entity_poly.pdbx_seq_one_letter_code
_entity_poly.pdbx_strand_id
1 'polypeptide(L)'
;MSGPLLVAATEAELCGYTGLACGVGPVEAAIATARALASHPPDAVLHVGLAGGRRLPLGTIVVGAASLYLDLAAAIPVFSRLEPDPALLAAARSALPEAHVLEIATSATVGRGRVGSAVEGMEGFAVLRACGLAGIPAVEVRAISNELGEEDRSRWDVDRALSALEDAVPGLLAALGGE
;
A
#
# COMPACT_ATOMS: atom_id res chain seq x y z
N MET A 1 1.23 22.73 -9.46
CA MET A 1 0.59 21.54 -8.86
C MET A 1 1.73 20.57 -8.55
N SER A 2 1.85 20.13 -7.31
CA SER A 2 2.83 19.11 -6.94
C SER A 2 2.17 17.76 -7.27
N GLY A 3 2.77 16.96 -8.14
CA GLY A 3 2.21 15.64 -8.49
C GLY A 3 2.00 14.73 -7.27
N PRO A 4 1.57 13.48 -7.48
CA PRO A 4 1.33 12.54 -6.39
C PRO A 4 2.63 12.22 -5.65
N LEU A 5 2.59 12.16 -4.32
CA LEU A 5 3.69 11.65 -3.50
C LEU A 5 3.68 10.13 -3.54
N LEU A 6 4.78 9.53 -4.01
CA LEU A 6 5.01 8.11 -3.89
C LEU A 6 5.48 7.79 -2.46
N VAL A 7 4.83 6.82 -1.81
CA VAL A 7 5.16 6.36 -0.46
C VAL A 7 5.37 4.86 -0.48
N ALA A 8 6.46 4.39 0.12
CA ALA A 8 6.76 2.97 0.27
C ALA A 8 7.43 2.71 1.62
N ALA A 9 7.48 1.46 2.08
CA ALA A 9 8.15 1.13 3.33
C ALA A 9 9.66 1.35 3.25
N THR A 10 10.27 1.03 2.11
CA THR A 10 11.72 1.05 1.89
C THR A 10 12.08 1.76 0.59
N GLU A 11 13.34 2.18 0.47
CA GLU A 11 13.88 2.78 -0.77
C GLU A 11 13.79 1.79 -1.97
N ALA A 12 13.94 0.50 -1.74
CA ALA A 12 13.84 -0.50 -2.80
C ALA A 12 12.43 -0.53 -3.42
N GLU A 13 11.39 -0.38 -2.61
CA GLU A 13 9.99 -0.36 -3.07
C GLU A 13 9.60 0.95 -3.76
N LEU A 14 10.41 2.02 -3.66
CA LEU A 14 10.23 3.23 -4.45
C LEU A 14 10.64 3.05 -5.92
N CYS A 15 11.24 1.92 -6.29
CA CYS A 15 11.57 1.56 -7.67
C CYS A 15 12.42 2.65 -8.38
N GLY A 16 13.32 3.29 -7.65
CA GLY A 16 14.17 4.38 -8.17
C GLY A 16 13.49 5.73 -8.35
N TYR A 17 12.21 5.85 -8.02
CA TYR A 17 11.50 7.13 -8.03
C TYR A 17 11.74 7.94 -6.77
N THR A 18 11.69 9.26 -6.90
CA THR A 18 11.68 10.15 -5.73
C THR A 18 10.37 9.97 -4.97
N GLY A 19 10.47 9.72 -3.67
CA GLY A 19 9.32 9.46 -2.81
C GLY A 19 9.68 9.47 -1.33
N LEU A 20 8.77 9.00 -0.50
CA LEU A 20 8.95 8.85 0.93
C LEU A 20 9.14 7.36 1.29
N ALA A 21 10.33 7.00 1.75
CA ALA A 21 10.54 5.74 2.47
C ALA A 21 10.03 5.92 3.91
N CYS A 22 8.82 5.43 4.19
CA CYS A 22 8.12 5.71 5.44
C CYS A 22 8.51 4.80 6.61
N GLY A 23 9.36 3.80 6.37
CA GLY A 23 9.73 2.79 7.36
C GLY A 23 8.76 1.62 7.40
N VAL A 24 9.23 0.51 8.02
CA VAL A 24 8.48 -0.74 8.11
C VAL A 24 7.55 -0.73 9.32
N GLY A 25 6.31 -1.10 9.09
CA GLY A 25 5.30 -1.24 10.12
C GLY A 25 4.43 0.00 10.34
N PRO A 26 3.26 -0.16 10.99
CA PRO A 26 2.22 0.85 11.00
C PRO A 26 2.62 2.12 11.79
N VAL A 27 3.46 2.01 12.81
CA VAL A 27 3.85 3.17 13.63
C VAL A 27 4.80 4.08 12.86
N GLU A 28 5.87 3.52 12.28
CA GLU A 28 6.84 4.28 11.47
C GLU A 28 6.14 4.94 10.27
N ALA A 29 5.33 4.15 9.55
CA ALA A 29 4.60 4.62 8.38
C ALA A 29 3.65 5.79 8.71
N ALA A 30 2.90 5.70 9.82
CA ALA A 30 2.01 6.76 10.25
C ALA A 30 2.77 8.06 10.56
N ILE A 31 3.86 7.97 11.33
CA ILE A 31 4.64 9.13 11.77
C ILE A 31 5.33 9.80 10.59
N ALA A 32 6.02 9.01 9.76
CA ALA A 32 6.75 9.53 8.60
C ALA A 32 5.81 10.20 7.59
N THR A 33 4.70 9.53 7.26
CA THR A 33 3.70 10.07 6.34
C THR A 33 3.09 11.36 6.90
N ALA A 34 2.60 11.36 8.14
CA ALA A 34 2.00 12.56 8.73
C ALA A 34 2.96 13.76 8.75
N ARG A 35 4.25 13.55 9.03
CA ARG A 35 5.27 14.61 8.99
C ARG A 35 5.48 15.14 7.58
N ALA A 36 5.57 14.27 6.58
CA ALA A 36 5.74 14.66 5.19
C ALA A 36 4.56 15.51 4.70
N LEU A 37 3.32 15.05 4.95
CA LEU A 37 2.10 15.74 4.56
C LEU A 37 1.95 17.10 5.23
N ALA A 38 2.37 17.24 6.49
CA ALA A 38 2.34 18.51 7.23
C ALA A 38 3.36 19.53 6.68
N SER A 39 4.49 19.04 6.17
CA SER A 39 5.56 19.92 5.65
C SER A 39 5.31 20.34 4.19
N HIS A 40 4.90 19.41 3.35
CA HIS A 40 4.70 19.62 1.92
C HIS A 40 3.49 18.79 1.46
N PRO A 41 2.27 19.32 1.57
CA PRO A 41 1.08 18.59 1.18
C PRO A 41 1.07 18.34 -0.34
N PRO A 42 1.03 17.07 -0.80
CA PRO A 42 0.89 16.72 -2.21
C PRO A 42 -0.58 16.80 -2.64
N ASP A 43 -0.82 16.77 -3.96
CA ASP A 43 -2.19 16.70 -4.50
C ASP A 43 -2.83 15.31 -4.25
N ALA A 44 -2.02 14.24 -4.16
CA ALA A 44 -2.43 12.88 -3.87
C ALA A 44 -1.29 12.04 -3.27
N VAL A 45 -1.60 10.87 -2.73
CA VAL A 45 -0.61 9.88 -2.29
C VAL A 45 -0.85 8.55 -3.01
N LEU A 46 0.20 8.03 -3.63
CA LEU A 46 0.28 6.65 -4.11
C LEU A 46 1.14 5.85 -3.12
N HIS A 47 0.52 4.93 -2.37
CA HIS A 47 1.25 4.04 -1.49
C HIS A 47 1.50 2.70 -2.18
N VAL A 48 2.76 2.33 -2.37
CA VAL A 48 3.17 1.07 -2.99
C VAL A 48 3.99 0.22 -2.03
N GLY A 49 4.09 -1.06 -2.31
CA GLY A 49 4.94 -1.96 -1.54
C GLY A 49 4.65 -3.43 -1.81
N LEU A 50 5.36 -4.28 -1.06
CA LEU A 50 5.20 -5.72 -1.11
C LEU A 50 4.10 -6.18 -0.15
N ALA A 51 3.52 -7.35 -0.44
CA ALA A 51 2.51 -7.97 0.42
C ALA A 51 2.56 -9.51 0.32
N GLY A 52 2.10 -10.18 1.37
CA GLY A 52 1.72 -11.59 1.31
C GLY A 52 0.33 -11.74 0.70
N GLY A 53 0.15 -12.71 -0.18
CA GLY A 53 -1.14 -12.98 -0.83
C GLY A 53 -1.58 -14.43 -0.65
N ARG A 54 -2.85 -14.65 -0.35
CA ARG A 54 -3.43 -16.00 -0.20
C ARG A 54 -3.84 -16.55 -1.54
N ARG A 55 -3.14 -17.59 -2.02
CA ARG A 55 -3.42 -18.24 -3.31
C ARG A 55 -3.36 -17.28 -4.50
N LEU A 56 -2.54 -16.24 -4.40
CA LEU A 56 -2.24 -15.33 -5.49
C LEU A 56 -0.86 -15.65 -6.06
N PRO A 57 -0.67 -15.66 -7.38
CA PRO A 57 0.65 -15.84 -7.98
C PRO A 57 1.63 -14.75 -7.50
N LEU A 58 2.90 -15.11 -7.31
CA LEU A 58 3.96 -14.15 -6.99
C LEU A 58 4.12 -13.14 -8.15
N GLY A 59 4.31 -11.88 -7.81
CA GLY A 59 4.34 -10.76 -8.75
C GLY A 59 2.95 -10.22 -9.15
N THR A 60 1.84 -10.83 -8.67
CA THR A 60 0.51 -10.26 -8.92
C THR A 60 0.39 -8.87 -8.32
N ILE A 61 -0.11 -7.92 -9.11
CA ILE A 61 -0.43 -6.57 -8.63
C ILE A 61 -1.87 -6.55 -8.06
N VAL A 62 -2.00 -5.93 -6.90
CA VAL A 62 -3.28 -5.74 -6.21
C VAL A 62 -3.48 -4.25 -5.93
N VAL A 63 -4.61 -3.70 -6.40
CA VAL A 63 -5.09 -2.36 -6.04
C VAL A 63 -6.02 -2.49 -4.85
N GLY A 64 -5.80 -1.71 -3.81
CA GLY A 64 -6.56 -1.75 -2.57
C GLY A 64 -7.97 -1.21 -2.73
N ALA A 65 -8.99 -2.07 -2.63
CA ALA A 65 -10.40 -1.68 -2.56
C ALA A 65 -10.75 -1.07 -1.19
N ALA A 66 -10.06 -1.49 -0.16
CA ALA A 66 -10.08 -0.93 1.19
C ALA A 66 -8.81 -1.34 1.92
N SER A 67 -8.40 -0.55 2.91
CA SER A 67 -7.32 -0.89 3.84
C SER A 67 -7.87 -1.19 5.22
N LEU A 68 -7.47 -2.33 5.79
CA LEU A 68 -7.98 -2.85 7.06
C LEU A 68 -6.85 -2.86 8.10
N TYR A 69 -7.14 -2.52 9.36
CA TYR A 69 -6.17 -2.67 10.45
C TYR A 69 -6.53 -3.86 11.33
N LEU A 70 -5.78 -4.96 11.20
CA LEU A 70 -6.10 -6.23 11.84
C LEU A 70 -5.70 -6.30 13.31
N ASP A 71 -4.71 -5.52 13.74
CA ASP A 71 -4.18 -5.59 15.12
C ASP A 71 -5.00 -4.74 16.11
N LEU A 72 -5.95 -3.95 15.60
CA LEU A 72 -6.82 -3.14 16.44
C LEU A 72 -8.14 -3.88 16.70
N ALA A 73 -8.26 -4.42 17.92
CA ALA A 73 -9.46 -5.04 18.41
C ALA A 73 -9.84 -4.45 19.78
N ALA A 74 -11.07 -3.97 19.92
CA ALA A 74 -11.56 -3.39 21.16
C ALA A 74 -13.07 -3.65 21.35
N ALA A 75 -13.53 -3.65 22.59
CA ALA A 75 -14.95 -3.74 22.91
C ALA A 75 -15.73 -2.44 22.67
N ILE A 76 -15.04 -1.39 22.21
CA ILE A 76 -15.61 -0.09 21.82
C ILE A 76 -15.47 0.10 20.32
N PRO A 77 -16.26 0.99 19.67
CA PRO A 77 -16.08 1.31 18.26
C PRO A 77 -14.68 1.85 17.99
N VAL A 78 -13.97 1.23 17.04
CA VAL A 78 -12.63 1.63 16.60
C VAL A 78 -12.62 1.85 15.10
N PHE A 79 -11.71 2.71 14.63
CA PHE A 79 -11.55 3.00 13.23
C PHE A 79 -10.50 2.03 12.64
N SER A 80 -10.98 0.98 12.01
CA SER A 80 -10.12 -0.12 11.52
C SER A 80 -10.30 -0.43 10.02
N ARG A 81 -11.08 0.39 9.29
CA ARG A 81 -11.33 0.26 7.86
C ARG A 81 -11.28 1.63 7.19
N LEU A 82 -10.60 1.72 6.06
CA LEU A 82 -10.50 2.89 5.20
C LEU A 82 -10.80 2.49 3.76
N GLU A 83 -11.47 3.36 3.03
CA GLU A 83 -11.60 3.26 1.60
C GLU A 83 -10.64 4.24 0.93
N PRO A 84 -10.03 3.87 -0.21
CA PRO A 84 -9.23 4.81 -1.00
C PRO A 84 -10.12 5.91 -1.57
N ASP A 85 -9.50 6.99 -2.05
CA ASP A 85 -10.21 7.98 -2.83
C ASP A 85 -10.82 7.34 -4.09
N PRO A 86 -12.12 7.53 -4.38
CA PRO A 86 -12.78 6.86 -5.50
C PRO A 86 -12.21 7.22 -6.88
N ALA A 87 -11.74 8.46 -7.07
CA ALA A 87 -11.16 8.89 -8.34
C ALA A 87 -9.78 8.24 -8.54
N LEU A 88 -8.95 8.20 -7.50
CA LEU A 88 -7.65 7.53 -7.55
C LEU A 88 -7.79 6.02 -7.73
N LEU A 89 -8.78 5.38 -7.08
CA LEU A 89 -9.08 3.96 -7.29
C LEU A 89 -9.46 3.69 -8.76
N ALA A 90 -10.32 4.52 -9.32
CA ALA A 90 -10.73 4.39 -10.72
C ALA A 90 -9.54 4.58 -11.68
N ALA A 91 -8.70 5.59 -11.45
CA ALA A 91 -7.49 5.85 -12.24
C ALA A 91 -6.49 4.69 -12.15
N ALA A 92 -6.23 4.16 -10.95
CA ALA A 92 -5.34 3.01 -10.74
C ALA A 92 -5.85 1.75 -11.46
N ARG A 93 -7.15 1.48 -11.39
CA ARG A 93 -7.77 0.36 -12.13
C ARG A 93 -7.68 0.52 -13.64
N SER A 94 -7.82 1.75 -14.13
CA SER A 94 -7.67 2.04 -15.57
C SER A 94 -6.24 1.87 -16.06
N ALA A 95 -5.27 2.28 -15.24
CA ALA A 95 -3.84 2.11 -15.54
C ALA A 95 -3.38 0.65 -15.48
N LEU A 96 -4.02 -0.17 -14.63
CA LEU A 96 -3.65 -1.56 -14.37
C LEU A 96 -4.86 -2.49 -14.56
N PRO A 97 -5.33 -2.69 -15.79
CA PRO A 97 -6.56 -3.47 -16.06
C PRO A 97 -6.47 -4.94 -15.62
N GLU A 98 -5.25 -5.51 -15.57
CA GLU A 98 -5.01 -6.89 -15.14
C GLU A 98 -4.82 -7.04 -13.62
N ALA A 99 -4.75 -5.93 -12.86
CA ALA A 99 -4.57 -5.97 -11.42
C ALA A 99 -5.83 -6.47 -10.72
N HIS A 100 -5.65 -7.24 -9.66
CA HIS A 100 -6.73 -7.59 -8.77
C HIS A 100 -7.16 -6.38 -7.93
N VAL A 101 -8.46 -6.25 -7.65
CA VAL A 101 -8.98 -5.21 -6.76
C VAL A 101 -9.51 -5.90 -5.51
N LEU A 102 -8.75 -5.84 -4.41
CA LEU A 102 -9.02 -6.58 -3.18
C LEU A 102 -8.85 -5.69 -1.96
N GLU A 103 -9.44 -6.08 -0.84
CA GLU A 103 -9.11 -5.49 0.45
C GLU A 103 -7.70 -5.89 0.87
N ILE A 104 -6.92 -4.90 1.34
CA ILE A 104 -5.55 -5.11 1.82
C ILE A 104 -5.54 -4.89 3.32
N ALA A 105 -5.10 -5.89 4.05
CA ALA A 105 -4.96 -5.79 5.50
C ALA A 105 -3.58 -5.26 5.89
N THR A 106 -3.53 -4.53 7.00
CA THR A 106 -2.31 -4.08 7.65
C THR A 106 -2.17 -4.80 8.98
N SER A 107 -1.03 -5.46 9.17
CA SER A 107 -0.63 -6.12 10.41
C SER A 107 0.80 -5.76 10.79
N ALA A 108 1.05 -5.57 12.07
CA ALA A 108 2.41 -5.37 12.59
C ALA A 108 3.21 -6.69 12.69
N THR A 109 2.62 -7.81 12.29
CA THR A 109 3.21 -9.15 12.39
C THR A 109 3.34 -9.76 11.01
N VAL A 110 4.53 -10.27 10.67
CA VAL A 110 4.80 -11.01 9.43
C VAL A 110 4.62 -12.52 9.68
N GLY A 111 4.13 -13.24 8.68
CA GLY A 111 4.14 -14.71 8.64
C GLY A 111 2.97 -15.39 9.36
N ARG A 112 2.08 -14.67 10.01
CA ARG A 112 0.97 -15.30 10.75
C ARG A 112 -0.32 -15.48 9.96
N GLY A 113 -0.50 -14.75 8.87
CA GLY A 113 -1.66 -14.87 7.98
C GLY A 113 -2.99 -14.91 8.72
N ARG A 114 -3.59 -13.76 9.03
CA ARG A 114 -4.84 -13.75 9.80
C ARG A 114 -6.02 -14.28 9.00
N VAL A 115 -6.98 -14.89 9.69
CA VAL A 115 -8.22 -15.36 9.07
C VAL A 115 -9.03 -14.17 8.57
N GLY A 116 -9.48 -14.24 7.32
CA GLY A 116 -10.35 -13.21 6.72
C GLY A 116 -9.65 -12.24 5.78
N SER A 117 -8.30 -12.26 5.69
CA SER A 117 -7.55 -11.45 4.74
C SER A 117 -7.06 -12.29 3.55
N ALA A 118 -7.14 -11.74 2.34
CA ALA A 118 -6.55 -12.31 1.14
C ALA A 118 -5.17 -11.71 0.84
N VAL A 119 -4.91 -10.47 1.29
CA VAL A 119 -3.66 -9.75 1.09
C VAL A 119 -3.28 -9.03 2.38
N GLU A 120 -2.04 -9.15 2.82
CA GLU A 120 -1.52 -8.46 4.00
C GLU A 120 -0.20 -7.75 3.69
N GLY A 121 -0.14 -6.45 4.06
CA GLY A 121 1.06 -5.65 4.19
C GLY A 121 1.23 -5.16 5.62
N MET A 122 2.14 -4.22 5.83
CA MET A 122 2.46 -3.73 7.18
C MET A 122 2.16 -2.23 7.38
N GLU A 123 1.94 -1.46 6.33
CA GLU A 123 1.89 0.02 6.39
C GLU A 123 0.58 0.64 5.90
N GLY A 124 -0.14 -0.04 5.00
CA GLY A 124 -1.20 0.54 4.18
C GLY A 124 -2.24 1.33 4.96
N PHE A 125 -2.83 0.73 5.98
CA PHE A 125 -3.80 1.43 6.81
C PHE A 125 -3.21 2.69 7.48
N ALA A 126 -1.96 2.63 7.92
CA ALA A 126 -1.30 3.75 8.61
C ALA A 126 -1.06 4.94 7.67
N VAL A 127 -0.59 4.66 6.44
CA VAL A 127 -0.39 5.68 5.39
C VAL A 127 -1.72 6.30 5.00
N LEU A 128 -2.73 5.47 4.64
CA LEU A 128 -4.04 5.97 4.22
C LEU A 128 -4.75 6.74 5.36
N ARG A 129 -4.55 6.31 6.61
CA ARG A 129 -5.11 7.03 7.77
C ARG A 129 -4.49 8.40 7.96
N ALA A 130 -3.17 8.52 7.81
CA ALA A 130 -2.47 9.81 7.85
C ALA A 130 -2.98 10.74 6.74
N CYS A 131 -3.15 10.22 5.51
CA CYS A 131 -3.71 10.96 4.39
C CYS A 131 -5.14 11.43 4.66
N GLY A 132 -6.02 10.54 5.14
CA GLY A 132 -7.41 10.87 5.46
C GLY A 132 -7.54 11.92 6.56
N LEU A 133 -6.64 11.92 7.57
CA LEU A 133 -6.60 12.96 8.60
C LEU A 133 -6.10 14.31 8.09
N ALA A 134 -5.24 14.29 7.06
CA ALA A 134 -4.74 15.49 6.39
C ALA A 134 -5.67 16.00 5.27
N GLY A 135 -6.74 15.26 4.93
CA GLY A 135 -7.64 15.60 3.82
C GLY A 135 -7.00 15.40 2.44
N ILE A 136 -5.97 14.53 2.34
CA ILE A 136 -5.26 14.26 1.10
C ILE A 136 -5.74 12.92 0.53
N PRO A 137 -6.18 12.88 -0.75
CA PRO A 137 -6.61 11.64 -1.39
C PRO A 137 -5.47 10.64 -1.50
N ALA A 138 -5.75 9.35 -1.30
CA ALA A 138 -4.75 8.29 -1.35
C ALA A 138 -5.29 6.99 -1.91
N VAL A 139 -4.40 6.20 -2.52
CA VAL A 139 -4.65 4.82 -2.97
C VAL A 139 -3.46 3.95 -2.64
N GLU A 140 -3.72 2.66 -2.37
CA GLU A 140 -2.71 1.64 -2.06
C GLU A 140 -2.63 0.61 -3.19
N VAL A 141 -1.39 0.25 -3.58
CA VAL A 141 -1.09 -0.80 -4.56
C VAL A 141 0.01 -1.71 -4.03
N ARG A 142 -0.17 -3.01 -4.13
CA ARG A 142 0.80 -4.00 -3.64
C ARG A 142 1.17 -5.02 -4.71
N ALA A 143 2.43 -5.48 -4.67
CA ALA A 143 2.89 -6.65 -5.41
C ALA A 143 3.06 -7.84 -4.47
N ILE A 144 2.56 -9.01 -4.87
CA ILE A 144 2.62 -10.22 -4.04
C ILE A 144 4.02 -10.81 -4.09
N SER A 145 4.70 -10.86 -2.93
CA SER A 145 6.05 -11.39 -2.76
C SER A 145 6.09 -12.79 -2.15
N ASN A 146 5.03 -13.22 -1.47
CA ASN A 146 4.99 -14.51 -0.75
C ASN A 146 3.55 -14.99 -0.55
N GLU A 147 3.40 -16.29 -0.28
CA GLU A 147 2.13 -16.82 0.23
C GLU A 147 1.86 -16.25 1.62
N LEU A 148 0.63 -15.84 1.86
CA LEU A 148 0.21 -15.30 3.15
C LEU A 148 0.39 -16.34 4.26
N GLY A 149 1.12 -16.00 5.31
CA GLY A 149 1.47 -16.90 6.40
C GLY A 149 2.80 -17.64 6.22
N GLU A 150 3.54 -17.40 5.13
CA GLU A 150 4.88 -17.97 4.95
C GLU A 150 5.90 -17.26 5.85
N GLU A 151 6.39 -17.96 6.85
CA GLU A 151 7.38 -17.44 7.82
C GLU A 151 8.82 -17.54 7.28
N ASP A 152 9.09 -18.50 6.39
CA ASP A 152 10.41 -18.68 5.80
C ASP A 152 10.65 -17.66 4.68
N ARG A 153 11.41 -16.62 5.00
CA ARG A 153 11.74 -15.53 4.07
C ARG A 153 12.54 -16.00 2.84
N SER A 154 13.18 -17.16 2.88
CA SER A 154 13.87 -17.72 1.72
C SER A 154 12.92 -18.17 0.61
N ARG A 155 11.63 -18.31 0.93
CA ARG A 155 10.55 -18.64 -0.01
C ARG A 155 9.83 -17.41 -0.57
N TRP A 156 10.25 -16.21 -0.18
CA TRP A 156 9.72 -14.98 -0.71
C TRP A 156 10.42 -14.63 -2.02
N ASP A 157 9.67 -14.29 -3.03
CA ASP A 157 10.20 -13.80 -4.32
C ASP A 157 10.12 -12.28 -4.35
N VAL A 158 10.98 -11.65 -3.56
CA VAL A 158 11.05 -10.19 -3.43
C VAL A 158 11.44 -9.54 -4.75
N ASP A 159 12.40 -10.11 -5.48
CA ASP A 159 12.89 -9.56 -6.74
C ASP A 159 11.78 -9.52 -7.79
N ARG A 160 10.99 -10.58 -7.90
CA ARG A 160 9.85 -10.64 -8.80
C ARG A 160 8.77 -9.61 -8.45
N ALA A 161 8.48 -9.45 -7.17
CA ALA A 161 7.50 -8.48 -6.72
C ALA A 161 7.97 -7.04 -6.93
N LEU A 162 9.26 -6.73 -6.69
CA LEU A 162 9.84 -5.43 -6.99
C LEU A 162 9.80 -5.14 -8.49
N SER A 163 10.15 -6.10 -9.35
CA SER A 163 10.05 -5.94 -10.81
C SER A 163 8.61 -5.64 -11.25
N ALA A 164 7.61 -6.30 -10.65
CA ALA A 164 6.22 -6.02 -10.95
C ALA A 164 5.79 -4.60 -10.52
N LEU A 165 6.34 -4.08 -9.41
CA LEU A 165 6.12 -2.68 -9.00
C LEU A 165 6.82 -1.71 -9.97
N GLU A 166 8.06 -1.99 -10.38
CA GLU A 166 8.80 -1.17 -11.36
C GLU A 166 8.03 -1.01 -12.66
N ASP A 167 7.38 -2.07 -13.12
CA ASP A 167 6.54 -2.04 -14.33
C ASP A 167 5.23 -1.25 -14.11
N ALA A 168 4.64 -1.30 -12.90
CA ALA A 168 3.35 -0.70 -12.59
C ALA A 168 3.43 0.80 -12.23
N VAL A 169 4.46 1.22 -11.49
CA VAL A 169 4.58 2.57 -10.91
C VAL A 169 4.53 3.69 -11.96
N PRO A 170 5.20 3.62 -13.13
CA PRO A 170 5.15 4.70 -14.12
C PRO A 170 3.72 5.00 -14.59
N GLY A 171 2.96 3.94 -14.93
CA GLY A 171 1.57 4.07 -15.36
C GLY A 171 0.66 4.63 -14.27
N LEU A 172 0.87 4.24 -13.03
CA LEU A 172 0.14 4.75 -11.88
C LEU A 172 0.43 6.24 -11.65
N LEU A 173 1.71 6.64 -11.62
CA LEU A 173 2.08 8.04 -11.42
C LEU A 173 1.51 8.94 -12.51
N ALA A 174 1.56 8.49 -13.77
CA ALA A 174 0.94 9.23 -14.88
C ALA A 174 -0.58 9.36 -14.72
N ALA A 175 -1.27 8.27 -14.35
CA ALA A 175 -2.73 8.26 -14.19
C ALA A 175 -3.21 9.09 -12.99
N LEU A 176 -2.42 9.17 -11.91
CA LEU A 176 -2.77 9.89 -10.69
C LEU A 176 -2.29 11.35 -10.70
N GLY A 177 -1.31 11.68 -11.53
CA GLY A 177 -0.74 13.02 -11.62
C GLY A 177 -1.63 14.02 -12.33
N GLY A 178 -2.60 13.57 -13.12
CA GLY A 178 -3.41 14.42 -14.01
C GLY A 178 -2.54 15.24 -14.98
N GLU A 179 -2.87 15.31 -16.25
CA GLU A 179 -2.26 16.26 -17.18
C GLU A 179 -2.52 17.72 -16.75
#